data_0acfc7c936f008895cb527094500e757
#
_entry.id   0acfc7c936f008895cb527094500e757
#
_cell.length_a   1.000
_cell.length_b   1.000
_cell.length_c   1.000
_cell.angle_alpha   90.00
_cell.angle_beta   90.00
_cell.angle_gamma   90.00
#
_symmetry.space_group_name_H-M   'P 1'
#
loop_
_entity.id
_entity.type
_entity.pdbx_description
1 polymer ?
#
loop_
_entity_poly.entity_id
_entity_poly.type
_entity_poly.pdbx_seq_one_letter_code
_entity_poly.pdbx_strand_id
1 'polypeptide(L)'
;MARPVTLCAGQWADLTFDVLCQKAKAFGYDGVEIPCWGDHFEVTKAVKDRDYCAGRHQILAKHGLRTWSISNHLAGQAVCDQIDERHKSILPPHIWGDGKPEGVRRRAAEEMIKTAHAAKNLGVKIVNGFTGSSIWPYLYSFPPVPPEWIDKGFEDLNKRWIPILNEFKKVGVKFALEVHPTEIAFDIASAERTLEALDNHPAFGFNYDPSHLGYQGVDYVKFIRRFGDRIFHVHMKDVWWGHGDGSVGVFGGHVNFGDARRYWDFRSLGHGDINFEEIIVALNDVNYQGPLSVEWEDSRMDREHGAKEACAFVRKIDFKPSARAFDASFDKKEQKK
;
A
#
# COMPACT_ATOMS: atom_id res chain seq x y z
N MET A 1 -11.13 -20.66 2.54
CA MET A 1 -10.21 -20.46 3.68
C MET A 1 -10.27 -18.99 4.05
N ALA A 2 -10.02 -18.60 5.31
CA ALA A 2 -9.85 -17.19 5.67
C ALA A 2 -8.67 -16.58 4.89
N ARG A 3 -8.70 -15.27 4.65
CA ARG A 3 -7.58 -14.58 4.00
C ARG A 3 -6.36 -14.62 4.90
N PRO A 4 -5.11 -14.70 4.35
CA PRO A 4 -3.91 -14.53 5.17
C PRO A 4 -3.88 -13.16 5.81
N VAL A 5 -3.46 -13.07 7.08
CA VAL A 5 -3.23 -11.79 7.76
C VAL A 5 -1.73 -11.57 7.84
N THR A 6 -1.25 -10.50 7.20
CA THR A 6 0.18 -10.17 7.14
C THR A 6 0.48 -8.87 7.87
N LEU A 7 1.72 -8.69 8.32
CA LEU A 7 2.22 -7.43 8.87
C LEU A 7 2.97 -6.69 7.76
N CYS A 8 2.57 -5.46 7.44
CA CYS A 8 3.39 -4.53 6.67
C CYS A 8 4.60 -4.14 7.52
N ALA A 9 5.79 -4.48 7.05
CA ALA A 9 6.99 -4.35 7.86
C ALA A 9 7.73 -3.01 7.67
N GLY A 10 7.13 -2.06 6.95
CA GLY A 10 7.75 -0.76 6.64
C GLY A 10 8.18 0.03 7.88
N GLN A 11 7.33 0.03 8.91
CA GLN A 11 7.54 0.74 10.17
C GLN A 11 8.47 -0.01 11.14
N TRP A 12 8.99 -1.19 10.75
CA TRP A 12 9.82 -2.06 11.57
C TRP A 12 11.26 -2.18 11.06
N ALA A 13 11.69 -1.26 10.17
CA ALA A 13 13.02 -1.30 9.55
C ALA A 13 14.19 -1.02 10.50
N ASP A 14 13.91 -0.66 11.74
CA ASP A 14 14.87 -0.58 12.86
C ASP A 14 15.28 -1.97 13.39
N LEU A 15 14.53 -3.02 13.05
CA LEU A 15 14.82 -4.40 13.45
C LEU A 15 15.47 -5.17 12.29
N THR A 16 16.26 -6.18 12.64
CA THR A 16 16.70 -7.17 11.66
C THR A 16 15.50 -7.99 11.16
N PHE A 17 15.59 -8.52 9.95
CA PHE A 17 14.50 -9.30 9.35
C PHE A 17 14.13 -10.54 10.18
N ASP A 18 15.13 -11.22 10.78
CA ASP A 18 14.89 -12.39 11.65
C ASP A 18 14.13 -12.02 12.93
N VAL A 19 14.50 -10.91 13.59
CA VAL A 19 13.82 -10.41 14.80
C VAL A 19 12.39 -9.97 14.46
N LEU A 20 12.19 -9.28 13.35
CA LEU A 20 10.85 -8.91 12.87
C LEU A 20 9.98 -10.17 12.67
N CYS A 21 10.48 -11.18 11.96
CA CYS A 21 9.75 -12.43 11.71
C CYS A 21 9.38 -13.14 13.01
N GLN A 22 10.30 -13.17 14.00
CA GLN A 22 10.02 -13.71 15.31
C GLN A 22 8.83 -13.00 15.99
N LYS A 23 8.84 -11.65 15.96
CA LYS A 23 7.76 -10.84 16.54
C LYS A 23 6.44 -11.00 15.79
N ALA A 24 6.46 -10.92 14.47
CA ALA A 24 5.26 -11.10 13.64
C ALA A 24 4.59 -12.46 13.93
N LYS A 25 5.37 -13.53 14.07
CA LYS A 25 4.85 -14.84 14.47
C LYS A 25 4.25 -14.83 15.88
N ALA A 26 4.92 -14.22 16.84
CA ALA A 26 4.43 -14.11 18.22
C ALA A 26 3.12 -13.29 18.32
N PHE A 27 2.93 -12.32 17.42
CA PHE A 27 1.69 -11.53 17.31
C PHE A 27 0.54 -12.28 16.61
N GLY A 28 0.82 -13.42 15.96
CA GLY A 28 -0.18 -14.27 15.32
C GLY A 28 -0.34 -14.08 13.82
N TYR A 29 0.55 -13.36 13.14
CA TYR A 29 0.52 -13.18 11.69
C TYR A 29 0.85 -14.47 10.92
N ASP A 30 0.31 -14.59 9.71
CA ASP A 30 0.60 -15.67 8.76
C ASP A 30 1.85 -15.37 7.92
N GLY A 31 2.21 -14.08 7.85
CA GLY A 31 3.36 -13.63 7.09
C GLY A 31 3.64 -12.15 7.22
N VAL A 32 4.54 -11.68 6.36
CA VAL A 32 4.96 -10.29 6.32
C VAL A 32 4.94 -9.76 4.89
N GLU A 33 4.58 -8.51 4.72
CA GLU A 33 4.89 -7.71 3.54
C GLU A 33 6.28 -7.11 3.74
N ILE A 34 7.21 -7.40 2.82
CA ILE A 34 8.62 -7.11 3.03
C ILE A 34 9.02 -5.80 2.36
N PRO A 35 9.42 -4.76 3.10
CA PRO A 35 9.89 -3.51 2.52
C PRO A 35 11.29 -3.65 1.91
N CYS A 36 11.53 -2.93 0.81
CA CYS A 36 12.80 -2.88 0.11
C CYS A 36 13.79 -1.88 0.75
N TRP A 37 13.80 -1.83 2.09
CA TRP A 37 14.73 -0.99 2.87
C TRP A 37 15.06 -1.63 4.22
N GLY A 38 16.00 -1.05 4.95
CA GLY A 38 16.54 -1.64 6.18
C GLY A 38 17.28 -2.95 5.90
N ASP A 39 17.27 -3.86 6.88
CA ASP A 39 17.82 -5.23 6.72
C ASP A 39 16.85 -6.18 6.00
N HIS A 40 15.65 -5.72 5.63
CA HIS A 40 14.57 -6.60 5.24
C HIS A 40 14.76 -7.16 3.83
N PHE A 41 14.96 -6.30 2.83
CA PHE A 41 15.12 -6.76 1.45
C PHE A 41 15.96 -5.80 0.62
N GLU A 42 17.05 -6.29 0.03
CA GLU A 42 17.92 -5.53 -0.85
C GLU A 42 17.70 -5.92 -2.32
N VAL A 43 17.09 -5.02 -3.08
CA VAL A 43 16.69 -5.23 -4.46
C VAL A 43 17.88 -5.65 -5.34
N THR A 44 19.03 -5.00 -5.20
CA THR A 44 20.21 -5.29 -6.02
C THR A 44 20.75 -6.69 -5.78
N LYS A 45 20.75 -7.16 -4.53
CA LYS A 45 21.13 -8.54 -4.20
C LYS A 45 20.12 -9.54 -4.75
N ALA A 46 18.83 -9.28 -4.54
CA ALA A 46 17.75 -10.16 -4.97
C ALA A 46 17.72 -10.36 -6.50
N VAL A 47 18.15 -9.36 -7.29
CA VAL A 47 18.26 -9.49 -8.75
C VAL A 47 19.46 -10.36 -9.17
N LYS A 48 20.58 -10.23 -8.47
CA LYS A 48 21.87 -10.85 -8.88
C LYS A 48 22.10 -12.22 -8.26
N ASP A 49 21.55 -12.43 -7.07
CA ASP A 49 21.87 -13.60 -6.23
C ASP A 49 20.58 -14.32 -5.80
N ARG A 50 20.40 -15.52 -6.34
CA ARG A 50 19.25 -16.38 -5.99
C ARG A 50 19.35 -16.92 -4.56
N ASP A 51 20.56 -17.10 -4.04
CA ASP A 51 20.77 -17.60 -2.67
C ASP A 51 20.34 -16.56 -1.64
N TYR A 52 20.43 -15.28 -2.00
CA TYR A 52 19.87 -14.21 -1.16
C TYR A 52 18.35 -14.37 -0.96
N CYS A 53 17.59 -14.59 -2.04
CA CYS A 53 16.15 -14.83 -1.95
C CYS A 53 15.84 -16.13 -1.18
N ALA A 54 16.60 -17.19 -1.41
CA ALA A 54 16.49 -18.45 -0.66
C ALA A 54 16.74 -18.21 0.85
N GLY A 55 17.72 -17.40 1.20
CA GLY A 55 18.00 -17.01 2.60
C GLY A 55 16.83 -16.27 3.25
N ARG A 56 16.14 -15.36 2.51
CA ARG A 56 14.92 -14.70 3.02
C ARG A 56 13.80 -15.72 3.27
N HIS A 57 13.59 -16.67 2.37
CA HIS A 57 12.62 -17.76 2.58
C HIS A 57 12.99 -18.68 3.75
N GLN A 58 14.27 -18.95 3.98
CA GLN A 58 14.69 -19.73 5.14
C GLN A 58 14.35 -19.02 6.46
N ILE A 59 14.56 -17.70 6.54
CA ILE A 59 14.18 -16.90 7.73
C ILE A 59 12.66 -16.96 7.93
N LEU A 60 11.86 -16.73 6.88
CA LEU A 60 10.41 -16.84 6.96
C LEU A 60 9.97 -18.23 7.44
N ALA A 61 10.51 -19.29 6.84
CA ALA A 61 10.18 -20.67 7.16
C ALA A 61 10.57 -21.05 8.60
N LYS A 62 11.72 -20.59 9.11
CA LYS A 62 12.18 -20.75 10.49
C LYS A 62 11.10 -20.30 11.49
N HIS A 63 10.37 -19.25 11.17
CA HIS A 63 9.29 -18.71 12.01
C HIS A 63 7.88 -19.17 11.56
N GLY A 64 7.77 -20.03 10.55
CA GLY A 64 6.48 -20.50 10.02
C GLY A 64 5.65 -19.36 9.40
N LEU A 65 6.32 -18.41 8.74
CA LEU A 65 5.74 -17.27 8.03
C LEU A 65 5.88 -17.43 6.51
N ARG A 66 5.12 -16.62 5.77
CA ARG A 66 5.19 -16.50 4.32
C ARG A 66 5.21 -15.02 3.91
N THR A 67 5.43 -14.77 2.63
CA THR A 67 5.25 -13.45 2.03
C THR A 67 4.46 -13.55 0.73
N TRP A 68 3.65 -12.53 0.43
CA TRP A 68 2.84 -12.43 -0.78
C TRP A 68 3.21 -11.20 -1.62
N SER A 69 3.87 -10.23 -1.00
CA SER A 69 4.28 -8.98 -1.63
C SER A 69 5.56 -8.45 -1.04
N ILE A 70 6.23 -7.62 -1.81
CA ILE A 70 7.26 -6.69 -1.32
C ILE A 70 6.77 -5.27 -1.54
N SER A 71 7.36 -4.29 -0.85
CA SER A 71 6.99 -2.88 -0.99
C SER A 71 8.21 -2.01 -1.25
N ASN A 72 8.12 -1.09 -2.22
CA ASN A 72 9.19 -0.15 -2.54
C ASN A 72 8.64 1.27 -2.75
N HIS A 73 7.98 1.80 -1.71
CA HIS A 73 7.39 3.14 -1.69
C HIS A 73 8.43 4.23 -1.93
N LEU A 74 9.57 4.13 -1.24
CA LEU A 74 10.59 5.18 -1.22
C LEU A 74 11.21 5.43 -2.61
N ALA A 75 11.53 4.38 -3.35
CA ALA A 75 12.04 4.51 -4.70
C ALA A 75 10.95 4.93 -5.69
N GLY A 76 9.74 4.36 -5.55
CA GLY A 76 8.60 4.69 -6.39
C GLY A 76 8.21 6.16 -6.31
N GLN A 77 8.18 6.74 -5.10
CA GLN A 77 7.94 8.17 -4.85
C GLN A 77 8.81 9.06 -5.74
N ALA A 78 10.09 8.74 -5.85
CA ALA A 78 11.05 9.57 -6.57
C ALA A 78 10.93 9.46 -8.12
N VAL A 79 10.06 8.62 -8.66
CA VAL A 79 9.90 8.49 -10.12
C VAL A 79 9.25 9.72 -10.73
N CYS A 80 8.19 10.26 -10.11
CA CYS A 80 7.46 11.41 -10.62
C CYS A 80 7.53 12.66 -9.74
N ASP A 81 8.01 12.58 -8.50
CA ASP A 81 8.06 13.74 -7.61
C ASP A 81 8.93 14.88 -8.16
N GLN A 82 8.60 16.08 -7.70
CA GLN A 82 9.51 17.22 -7.81
C GLN A 82 10.65 17.03 -6.78
N ILE A 83 11.78 16.50 -7.24
CA ILE A 83 12.90 16.10 -6.38
C ILE A 83 13.55 17.32 -5.71
N ASP A 84 13.66 17.24 -4.39
CA ASP A 84 14.38 18.20 -3.54
C ASP A 84 15.13 17.50 -2.38
N GLU A 85 15.74 18.29 -1.47
CA GLU A 85 16.52 17.74 -0.34
C GLU A 85 15.78 16.79 0.59
N ARG A 86 14.45 16.82 0.65
CA ARG A 86 13.63 15.89 1.45
C ARG A 86 13.83 14.44 1.00
N HIS A 87 14.00 14.25 -0.31
CA HIS A 87 14.19 12.91 -0.89
C HIS A 87 15.51 12.26 -0.51
N LYS A 88 16.52 13.07 -0.16
CA LYS A 88 17.83 12.57 0.25
C LYS A 88 17.76 11.69 1.50
N SER A 89 16.84 11.98 2.41
CA SER A 89 16.69 11.23 3.65
C SER A 89 16.03 9.87 3.47
N ILE A 90 15.25 9.68 2.40
CA ILE A 90 14.49 8.45 2.16
C ILE A 90 15.11 7.57 1.06
N LEU A 91 15.97 8.14 0.21
CA LEU A 91 16.54 7.41 -0.92
C LEU A 91 17.92 6.83 -0.58
N PRO A 92 18.18 5.57 -0.98
CA PRO A 92 19.52 5.02 -0.85
C PRO A 92 20.53 5.79 -1.74
N PRO A 93 21.82 5.81 -1.36
CA PRO A 93 22.84 6.60 -2.05
C PRO A 93 22.94 6.36 -3.56
N HIS A 94 22.71 5.14 -4.03
CA HIS A 94 22.78 4.80 -5.45
C HIS A 94 21.61 5.38 -6.28
N ILE A 95 20.48 5.70 -5.65
CA ILE A 95 19.35 6.39 -6.28
C ILE A 95 19.55 7.90 -6.17
N TRP A 96 19.89 8.42 -5.01
CA TRP A 96 20.14 9.85 -4.82
C TRP A 96 21.27 10.35 -5.71
N GLY A 97 22.43 9.66 -5.72
CA GLY A 97 23.59 10.00 -6.52
C GLY A 97 24.06 11.44 -6.32
N ASP A 98 24.04 12.24 -7.38
CA ASP A 98 24.43 13.66 -7.37
C ASP A 98 23.29 14.63 -6.98
N GLY A 99 22.11 14.11 -6.66
CA GLY A 99 20.93 14.89 -6.26
C GLY A 99 20.28 15.69 -7.39
N LYS A 100 20.77 15.58 -8.63
CA LYS A 100 20.13 16.25 -9.77
C LYS A 100 18.76 15.63 -10.06
N PRO A 101 17.66 16.42 -10.07
CA PRO A 101 16.30 15.89 -10.09
C PRO A 101 16.05 14.83 -11.18
N GLU A 102 16.39 15.10 -12.42
CA GLU A 102 16.12 14.14 -13.51
C GLU A 102 17.02 12.88 -13.41
N GLY A 103 18.24 13.03 -12.88
CA GLY A 103 19.12 11.91 -12.58
C GLY A 103 18.56 11.00 -11.48
N VAL A 104 17.99 11.58 -10.42
CA VAL A 104 17.33 10.85 -9.32
C VAL A 104 16.11 10.09 -9.87
N ARG A 105 15.21 10.76 -10.59
CA ARG A 105 14.02 10.14 -11.20
C ARG A 105 14.36 8.96 -12.09
N ARG A 106 15.38 9.11 -12.95
CA ARG A 106 15.84 8.02 -13.83
C ARG A 106 16.35 6.84 -13.03
N ARG A 107 17.20 7.06 -12.01
CA ARG A 107 17.72 5.98 -11.15
C ARG A 107 16.62 5.32 -10.32
N ALA A 108 15.62 6.08 -9.88
CA ALA A 108 14.43 5.55 -9.21
C ALA A 108 13.61 4.65 -10.14
N ALA A 109 13.39 5.06 -11.40
CA ALA A 109 12.72 4.22 -12.40
C ALA A 109 13.50 2.92 -12.67
N GLU A 110 14.84 2.99 -12.80
CA GLU A 110 15.71 1.81 -12.94
C GLU A 110 15.61 0.89 -11.73
N GLU A 111 15.48 1.44 -10.51
CA GLU A 111 15.30 0.65 -9.29
C GLU A 111 13.93 -0.02 -9.25
N MET A 112 12.86 0.65 -9.69
CA MET A 112 11.53 0.03 -9.79
C MET A 112 11.51 -1.12 -10.80
N ILE A 113 12.21 -1.00 -11.92
CA ILE A 113 12.40 -2.11 -12.86
C ILE A 113 13.12 -3.29 -12.20
N LYS A 114 14.21 -3.03 -11.47
CA LYS A 114 14.92 -4.07 -10.71
C LYS A 114 14.02 -4.70 -9.64
N THR A 115 13.16 -3.90 -9.00
CA THR A 115 12.21 -4.39 -7.98
C THR A 115 11.24 -5.42 -8.57
N ALA A 116 10.78 -5.24 -9.82
CA ALA A 116 9.97 -6.25 -10.51
C ALA A 116 10.73 -7.58 -10.69
N HIS A 117 12.01 -7.53 -11.09
CA HIS A 117 12.84 -8.72 -11.22
C HIS A 117 13.16 -9.36 -9.86
N ALA A 118 13.41 -8.56 -8.83
CA ALA A 118 13.62 -9.02 -7.45
C ALA A 118 12.38 -9.72 -6.90
N ALA A 119 11.18 -9.17 -7.12
CA ALA A 119 9.91 -9.79 -6.76
C ALA A 119 9.73 -11.16 -7.45
N LYS A 120 10.01 -11.23 -8.75
CA LYS A 120 10.01 -12.51 -9.50
C LYS A 120 10.96 -13.52 -8.89
N ASN A 121 12.20 -13.12 -8.57
CA ASN A 121 13.21 -14.02 -8.01
C ASN A 121 12.85 -14.50 -6.59
N LEU A 122 12.19 -13.63 -5.79
CA LEU A 122 11.63 -13.99 -4.50
C LEU A 122 10.35 -14.86 -4.63
N GLY A 123 9.74 -14.93 -5.82
CA GLY A 123 8.53 -15.73 -6.05
C GLY A 123 7.23 -15.03 -5.65
N VAL A 124 7.23 -13.71 -5.43
CA VAL A 124 6.01 -12.92 -5.18
C VAL A 124 5.54 -12.23 -6.46
N LYS A 125 4.24 -11.94 -6.52
CA LYS A 125 3.62 -11.38 -7.73
C LYS A 125 3.21 -9.92 -7.59
N ILE A 126 3.29 -9.35 -6.40
CA ILE A 126 2.83 -8.00 -6.10
C ILE A 126 4.00 -7.19 -5.53
N VAL A 127 4.14 -5.98 -6.05
CA VAL A 127 5.00 -4.93 -5.49
C VAL A 127 4.09 -3.76 -5.14
N ASN A 128 4.01 -3.43 -3.86
CA ASN A 128 3.33 -2.24 -3.38
C ASN A 128 4.28 -1.03 -3.44
N GLY A 129 3.75 0.17 -3.66
CA GLY A 129 4.59 1.35 -3.68
C GLY A 129 3.86 2.62 -4.08
N PHE A 130 4.63 3.67 -4.19
CA PHE A 130 4.20 4.98 -4.65
C PHE A 130 4.64 5.22 -6.09
N THR A 131 3.99 6.17 -6.76
CA THR A 131 4.39 6.63 -8.10
C THR A 131 5.12 7.96 -8.07
N GLY A 132 4.91 8.70 -6.97
CA GLY A 132 5.16 10.12 -6.91
C GLY A 132 4.17 10.94 -7.75
N SER A 133 4.25 12.26 -7.62
CA SER A 133 3.41 13.19 -8.36
C SER A 133 4.12 14.52 -8.59
N SER A 134 4.31 14.90 -9.85
CA SER A 134 4.85 16.22 -10.18
C SER A 134 3.85 17.35 -9.95
N ILE A 135 2.57 17.04 -9.76
CA ILE A 135 1.46 18.00 -9.63
C ILE A 135 0.85 18.06 -8.23
N TRP A 136 1.21 17.15 -7.32
CA TRP A 136 0.72 17.23 -5.94
C TRP A 136 0.97 18.59 -5.28
N PRO A 137 2.13 19.29 -5.45
CA PRO A 137 2.37 20.60 -4.87
C PRO A 137 1.38 21.69 -5.34
N TYR A 138 0.61 21.42 -6.39
CA TYR A 138 -0.39 22.33 -6.95
C TYR A 138 -1.81 22.07 -6.41
N LEU A 139 -1.99 21.07 -5.56
CA LEU A 139 -3.27 20.87 -4.88
C LEU A 139 -3.56 22.07 -3.98
N TYR A 140 -4.75 22.67 -4.17
CA TYR A 140 -5.16 23.84 -3.40
C TYR A 140 -4.19 25.04 -3.50
N SER A 141 -3.74 25.38 -4.69
CA SER A 141 -2.83 26.49 -4.90
C SER A 141 -3.57 27.77 -5.31
N PHE A 142 -2.99 28.92 -4.89
CA PHE A 142 -3.36 30.25 -5.37
C PHE A 142 -2.06 31.01 -5.72
N PRO A 143 -1.92 31.62 -6.91
CA PRO A 143 -2.89 31.66 -8.04
C PRO A 143 -3.34 30.29 -8.54
N PRO A 144 -4.53 30.20 -9.16
CA PRO A 144 -5.04 28.92 -9.67
C PRO A 144 -4.12 28.34 -10.75
N VAL A 145 -3.96 27.03 -10.68
CA VAL A 145 -3.10 26.29 -11.63
C VAL A 145 -3.81 26.19 -12.99
N PRO A 146 -3.15 26.48 -14.10
CA PRO A 146 -3.71 26.23 -15.42
C PRO A 146 -4.03 24.73 -15.61
N PRO A 147 -5.21 24.38 -16.15
CA PRO A 147 -5.60 22.97 -16.34
C PRO A 147 -4.57 22.13 -17.08
N GLU A 148 -3.89 22.71 -18.07
CA GLU A 148 -2.85 22.05 -18.86
C GLU A 148 -1.60 21.65 -18.04
N TRP A 149 -1.39 22.21 -16.86
CA TRP A 149 -0.32 21.76 -15.96
C TRP A 149 -0.69 20.43 -15.29
N ILE A 150 -1.98 20.27 -14.98
CA ILE A 150 -2.49 18.99 -14.45
C ILE A 150 -2.38 17.91 -15.53
N ASP A 151 -2.77 18.22 -16.77
CA ASP A 151 -2.65 17.30 -17.90
C ASP A 151 -1.19 16.84 -18.10
N LYS A 152 -0.24 17.78 -18.07
CA LYS A 152 1.20 17.48 -18.14
C LYS A 152 1.70 16.58 -17.01
N GLY A 153 1.09 16.66 -15.82
CA GLY A 153 1.42 15.76 -14.72
C GLY A 153 1.07 14.30 -15.02
N PHE A 154 -0.10 14.08 -15.63
CA PHE A 154 -0.50 12.73 -16.07
C PHE A 154 0.27 12.24 -17.30
N GLU A 155 0.67 13.14 -18.20
CA GLU A 155 1.58 12.82 -19.31
C GLU A 155 2.98 12.40 -18.81
N ASP A 156 3.51 13.11 -17.80
CA ASP A 156 4.80 12.74 -17.17
C ASP A 156 4.72 11.39 -16.48
N LEU A 157 3.61 11.10 -15.79
CA LEU A 157 3.34 9.78 -15.22
C LEU A 157 3.38 8.69 -16.31
N ASN A 158 2.63 8.85 -17.38
CA ASN A 158 2.59 7.90 -18.51
C ASN A 158 4.00 7.66 -19.05
N LYS A 159 4.71 8.72 -19.40
CA LYS A 159 6.06 8.67 -19.95
C LYS A 159 7.04 7.87 -19.09
N ARG A 160 6.95 8.02 -17.75
CA ARG A 160 7.88 7.39 -16.81
C ARG A 160 7.45 5.99 -16.41
N TRP A 161 6.14 5.79 -16.18
CA TRP A 161 5.66 4.52 -15.64
C TRP A 161 5.34 3.46 -16.69
N ILE A 162 4.97 3.80 -17.93
CA ILE A 162 4.71 2.79 -18.97
C ILE A 162 5.93 1.89 -19.22
N PRO A 163 7.17 2.40 -19.34
CA PRO A 163 8.35 1.53 -19.49
C PRO A 163 8.57 0.61 -18.29
N ILE A 164 8.33 1.10 -17.05
CA ILE A 164 8.43 0.30 -15.84
C ILE A 164 7.38 -0.81 -15.84
N LEU A 165 6.12 -0.48 -16.09
CA LEU A 165 5.00 -1.42 -16.10
C LEU A 165 5.13 -2.49 -17.19
N ASN A 166 5.73 -2.17 -18.32
CA ASN A 166 6.06 -3.14 -19.36
C ASN A 166 7.04 -4.21 -18.85
N GLU A 167 8.05 -3.84 -18.06
CA GLU A 167 8.95 -4.81 -17.43
C GLU A 167 8.23 -5.62 -16.33
N PHE A 168 7.37 -4.99 -15.54
CA PHE A 168 6.51 -5.72 -14.58
C PHE A 168 5.67 -6.78 -15.28
N LYS A 169 4.98 -6.41 -16.36
CA LYS A 169 4.17 -7.32 -17.18
C LYS A 169 5.02 -8.48 -17.74
N LYS A 170 6.18 -8.16 -18.29
CA LYS A 170 7.10 -9.12 -18.89
C LYS A 170 7.57 -10.19 -17.90
N VAL A 171 7.80 -9.82 -16.64
CA VAL A 171 8.23 -10.77 -15.60
C VAL A 171 7.06 -11.42 -14.84
N GLY A 172 5.82 -11.05 -15.15
CA GLY A 172 4.61 -11.60 -14.52
C GLY A 172 4.35 -11.08 -13.11
N VAL A 173 4.81 -9.87 -12.80
CA VAL A 173 4.62 -9.16 -11.54
C VAL A 173 3.69 -7.97 -11.76
N LYS A 174 2.92 -7.57 -10.76
CA LYS A 174 2.01 -6.42 -10.80
C LYS A 174 2.49 -5.36 -9.81
N PHE A 175 2.33 -4.10 -10.19
CA PHE A 175 2.55 -2.96 -9.32
C PHE A 175 1.21 -2.51 -8.74
N ALA A 176 1.17 -2.30 -7.44
CA ALA A 176 0.01 -1.85 -6.69
C ALA A 176 0.33 -0.49 -6.06
N LEU A 177 -0.21 0.59 -6.67
CA LEU A 177 -0.10 1.94 -6.13
C LEU A 177 -0.92 2.05 -4.85
N GLU A 178 -0.32 2.46 -3.75
CA GLU A 178 -1.06 2.90 -2.59
C GLU A 178 -1.67 4.29 -2.88
N VAL A 179 -3.01 4.34 -2.87
CA VAL A 179 -3.76 5.58 -3.11
C VAL A 179 -3.64 6.48 -1.89
N HIS A 180 -2.88 7.55 -2.02
CA HIS A 180 -2.38 8.31 -0.89
C HIS A 180 -2.27 9.81 -1.25
N PRO A 181 -2.65 10.74 -0.35
CA PRO A 181 -2.25 12.14 -0.50
C PRO A 181 -0.73 12.25 -0.65
N THR A 182 -0.28 13.01 -1.63
CA THR A 182 1.05 13.17 -2.20
C THR A 182 1.25 12.41 -3.52
N GLU A 183 0.45 11.39 -3.78
CA GLU A 183 0.51 10.62 -5.01
C GLU A 183 -0.32 11.25 -6.13
N ILE A 184 -0.15 10.73 -7.34
CA ILE A 184 -0.96 11.14 -8.50
C ILE A 184 -2.42 10.69 -8.34
N ALA A 185 -2.67 9.57 -7.66
CA ALA A 185 -3.99 9.10 -7.28
C ALA A 185 -4.14 9.17 -5.75
N PHE A 186 -5.08 9.98 -5.28
CA PHE A 186 -5.36 10.22 -3.87
C PHE A 186 -6.85 10.11 -3.51
N ASP A 187 -7.71 9.93 -4.53
CA ASP A 187 -9.16 9.72 -4.41
C ASP A 187 -9.68 8.89 -5.59
N ILE A 188 -11.00 8.66 -5.66
CA ILE A 188 -11.61 7.86 -6.75
C ILE A 188 -11.40 8.54 -8.12
N ALA A 189 -11.60 9.84 -8.20
CA ALA A 189 -11.52 10.57 -9.47
C ALA A 189 -10.09 10.58 -10.03
N SER A 190 -9.10 10.85 -9.19
CA SER A 190 -7.69 10.80 -9.58
C SER A 190 -7.21 9.38 -9.88
N ALA A 191 -7.74 8.36 -9.18
CA ALA A 191 -7.45 6.96 -9.47
C ALA A 191 -8.00 6.53 -10.84
N GLU A 192 -9.23 6.94 -11.20
CA GLU A 192 -9.79 6.72 -12.55
C GLU A 192 -8.90 7.35 -13.62
N ARG A 193 -8.55 8.62 -13.44
CA ARG A 193 -7.69 9.34 -14.38
C ARG A 193 -6.29 8.71 -14.49
N THR A 194 -5.76 8.19 -13.40
CA THR A 194 -4.47 7.48 -13.40
C THR A 194 -4.53 6.21 -14.25
N LEU A 195 -5.60 5.42 -14.14
CA LEU A 195 -5.79 4.24 -14.98
C LEU A 195 -5.89 4.62 -16.46
N GLU A 196 -6.65 5.67 -16.79
CA GLU A 196 -6.77 6.20 -18.16
C GLU A 196 -5.40 6.66 -18.69
N ALA A 197 -4.68 7.46 -17.92
CA ALA A 197 -3.36 7.98 -18.29
C ALA A 197 -2.33 6.86 -18.54
N LEU A 198 -2.48 5.71 -17.86
CA LEU A 198 -1.63 4.53 -18.03
C LEU A 198 -2.21 3.50 -19.01
N ASP A 199 -3.13 3.91 -19.92
CA ASP A 199 -3.77 3.05 -20.93
C ASP A 199 -4.38 1.77 -20.31
N ASN A 200 -4.91 1.88 -19.10
CA ASN A 200 -5.40 0.74 -18.31
C ASN A 200 -4.42 -0.44 -18.25
N HIS A 201 -3.13 -0.14 -18.15
CA HIS A 201 -2.06 -1.13 -18.22
C HIS A 201 -2.29 -2.30 -17.25
N PRO A 202 -2.24 -3.58 -17.71
CA PRO A 202 -2.68 -4.74 -16.90
C PRO A 202 -1.78 -5.06 -15.69
N ALA A 203 -0.56 -4.55 -15.67
CA ALA A 203 0.35 -4.69 -14.53
C ALA A 203 0.18 -3.56 -13.49
N PHE A 204 -0.71 -2.58 -13.72
CA PHE A 204 -1.00 -1.50 -12.77
C PHE A 204 -2.34 -1.72 -12.08
N GLY A 205 -2.37 -1.52 -10.79
CA GLY A 205 -3.56 -1.52 -9.94
C GLY A 205 -3.25 -0.85 -8.61
N PHE A 206 -4.04 -1.17 -7.61
CA PHE A 206 -4.02 -0.46 -6.34
C PHE A 206 -3.67 -1.39 -5.16
N ASN A 207 -2.87 -0.88 -4.26
CA ASN A 207 -2.83 -1.25 -2.86
C ASN A 207 -3.89 -0.38 -2.16
N TYR A 208 -4.97 -1.01 -1.73
CA TYR A 208 -6.08 -0.31 -1.09
C TYR A 208 -5.73 -0.04 0.37
N ASP A 209 -5.80 1.22 0.76
CA ASP A 209 -5.71 1.67 2.15
C ASP A 209 -6.89 2.59 2.49
N PRO A 210 -7.80 2.20 3.39
CA PRO A 210 -8.98 3.02 3.72
C PRO A 210 -8.63 4.28 4.51
N SER A 211 -7.52 4.27 5.25
CA SER A 211 -7.17 5.37 6.14
C SER A 211 -6.92 6.66 5.39
N HIS A 212 -6.25 6.57 4.24
CA HIS A 212 -5.94 7.72 3.40
C HIS A 212 -7.17 8.30 2.67
N LEU A 213 -8.23 7.53 2.54
CA LEU A 213 -9.49 7.96 1.94
C LEU A 213 -10.46 8.53 2.98
N GLY A 214 -10.56 7.89 4.15
CA GLY A 214 -11.58 8.18 5.16
C GLY A 214 -11.55 9.62 5.66
N TYR A 215 -10.42 10.12 6.14
CA TYR A 215 -10.33 11.48 6.67
C TYR A 215 -10.50 12.58 5.61
N GLN A 216 -10.33 12.25 4.32
CA GLN A 216 -10.59 13.14 3.20
C GLN A 216 -12.08 13.26 2.87
N GLY A 217 -12.94 12.40 3.46
CA GLY A 217 -14.36 12.31 3.10
C GLY A 217 -14.61 11.52 1.81
N VAL A 218 -13.65 10.73 1.36
CA VAL A 218 -13.81 9.84 0.21
C VAL A 218 -14.46 8.53 0.67
N ASP A 219 -15.45 8.06 -0.07
CA ASP A 219 -16.11 6.78 0.20
C ASP A 219 -15.16 5.62 -0.12
N TYR A 220 -14.47 5.15 0.92
CA TYR A 220 -13.48 4.08 0.82
C TYR A 220 -14.12 2.70 0.48
N VAL A 221 -15.39 2.49 0.80
CA VAL A 221 -16.11 1.26 0.43
C VAL A 221 -16.48 1.26 -1.06
N LYS A 222 -16.93 2.42 -1.57
CA LYS A 222 -17.17 2.63 -3.00
C LYS A 222 -15.90 2.44 -3.82
N PHE A 223 -14.72 2.82 -3.29
CA PHE A 223 -13.44 2.58 -3.95
C PHE A 223 -13.23 1.10 -4.25
N ILE A 224 -13.48 0.20 -3.29
CA ILE A 224 -13.35 -1.25 -3.47
C ILE A 224 -14.28 -1.73 -4.61
N ARG A 225 -15.55 -1.36 -4.58
CA ARG A 225 -16.53 -1.78 -5.59
C ARG A 225 -16.21 -1.23 -6.97
N ARG A 226 -15.65 -0.02 -7.03
CA ARG A 226 -15.26 0.63 -8.31
C ARG A 226 -14.06 -0.03 -8.97
N PHE A 227 -13.07 -0.44 -8.17
CA PHE A 227 -11.77 -0.89 -8.67
C PHE A 227 -11.46 -2.35 -8.31
N GLY A 228 -12.45 -3.18 -8.01
CA GLY A 228 -12.26 -4.52 -7.46
C GLY A 228 -11.28 -5.41 -8.23
N ASP A 229 -11.32 -5.41 -9.57
CA ASP A 229 -10.41 -6.15 -10.45
C ASP A 229 -8.98 -5.56 -10.50
N ARG A 230 -8.81 -4.33 -9.99
CA ARG A 230 -7.55 -3.60 -9.89
C ARG A 230 -6.99 -3.53 -8.48
N ILE A 231 -7.68 -4.05 -7.48
CA ILE A 231 -7.15 -4.15 -6.11
C ILE A 231 -6.26 -5.39 -6.04
N PHE A 232 -4.94 -5.17 -6.03
CA PHE A 232 -3.96 -6.25 -6.02
C PHE A 232 -3.46 -6.55 -4.61
N HIS A 233 -3.57 -5.58 -3.70
CA HIS A 233 -3.20 -5.70 -2.30
C HIS A 233 -4.11 -4.85 -1.43
N VAL A 234 -4.18 -5.17 -0.13
CA VAL A 234 -5.01 -4.45 0.83
C VAL A 234 -4.21 -4.18 2.09
N HIS A 235 -4.05 -2.90 2.41
CA HIS A 235 -3.64 -2.46 3.73
C HIS A 235 -4.85 -2.34 4.65
N MET A 236 -4.71 -2.90 5.83
CA MET A 236 -5.64 -2.72 6.95
C MET A 236 -5.00 -1.69 7.87
N LYS A 237 -5.46 -0.45 7.78
CA LYS A 237 -4.98 0.70 8.54
C LYS A 237 -6.14 1.56 8.97
N ASP A 238 -6.14 2.01 10.21
CA ASP A 238 -7.22 2.79 10.79
C ASP A 238 -6.82 4.25 10.99
N VAL A 239 -7.80 5.10 11.01
CA VAL A 239 -7.64 6.54 11.19
C VAL A 239 -8.89 7.11 11.88
N TRP A 240 -8.70 8.06 12.79
CA TRP A 240 -9.81 8.86 13.29
C TRP A 240 -9.75 10.28 12.71
N TRP A 241 -10.89 10.94 12.63
CA TRP A 241 -10.98 12.34 12.18
C TRP A 241 -12.11 13.09 12.90
N GLY A 242 -12.00 14.43 12.94
CA GLY A 242 -12.99 15.28 13.59
C GLY A 242 -12.93 15.28 15.13
N HIS A 243 -11.92 14.67 15.75
CA HIS A 243 -11.78 14.53 17.21
C HIS A 243 -10.82 15.54 17.85
N GLY A 244 -10.23 16.45 17.07
CA GLY A 244 -9.36 17.51 17.58
C GLY A 244 -10.16 18.62 18.28
N ASP A 245 -9.45 19.58 18.86
CA ASP A 245 -10.04 20.74 19.55
C ASP A 245 -10.60 21.83 18.60
N GLY A 246 -10.59 21.57 17.30
CA GLY A 246 -11.04 22.50 16.25
C GLY A 246 -10.03 23.58 15.87
N SER A 247 -8.82 23.57 16.44
CA SER A 247 -7.77 24.56 16.11
C SER A 247 -6.95 24.22 14.86
N VAL A 248 -6.97 22.95 14.42
CA VAL A 248 -6.27 22.45 13.24
C VAL A 248 -7.26 21.77 12.30
N GLY A 249 -7.21 22.14 11.01
CA GLY A 249 -8.07 21.55 9.98
C GLY A 249 -7.45 20.32 9.31
N VAL A 250 -8.12 19.82 8.28
CA VAL A 250 -7.75 18.62 7.52
C VAL A 250 -6.34 18.68 6.91
N PHE A 251 -5.83 19.87 6.60
CA PHE A 251 -4.46 20.06 6.06
C PHE A 251 -3.36 19.87 7.11
N GLY A 252 -3.68 19.59 8.37
CA GLY A 252 -2.75 19.20 9.41
C GLY A 252 -2.07 20.32 10.17
N GLY A 253 -2.16 21.60 9.74
CA GLY A 253 -1.66 22.79 10.46
C GLY A 253 -0.16 22.78 10.78
N HIS A 254 0.68 22.00 10.07
CA HIS A 254 2.11 21.79 10.32
C HIS A 254 2.44 21.22 11.71
N VAL A 255 1.46 20.57 12.38
CA VAL A 255 1.71 19.87 13.64
C VAL A 255 2.05 18.39 13.40
N ASN A 256 2.85 17.81 14.29
CA ASN A 256 3.28 16.41 14.16
C ASN A 256 2.12 15.43 14.42
N PHE A 257 2.25 14.20 13.92
CA PHE A 257 1.39 13.09 14.31
C PHE A 257 1.46 12.88 15.83
N GLY A 258 0.32 12.55 16.44
CA GLY A 258 0.18 12.44 17.89
C GLY A 258 -0.17 13.76 18.61
N ASP A 259 -0.10 14.93 17.95
CA ASP A 259 -0.54 16.20 18.54
C ASP A 259 -2.06 16.19 18.72
N ALA A 260 -2.53 16.50 19.93
CA ALA A 260 -3.95 16.45 20.29
C ALA A 260 -4.83 17.43 19.47
N ARG A 261 -4.24 18.45 18.86
CA ARG A 261 -4.93 19.44 18.03
C ARG A 261 -5.24 18.94 16.61
N ARG A 262 -4.60 17.85 16.14
CA ARG A 262 -4.81 17.36 14.77
C ARG A 262 -6.29 17.05 14.51
N TYR A 263 -6.76 17.40 13.32
CA TYR A 263 -8.11 17.04 12.87
C TYR A 263 -8.24 15.52 12.61
N TRP A 264 -7.17 14.86 12.18
CA TRP A 264 -7.10 13.42 11.95
C TRP A 264 -5.73 12.86 12.37
N ASP A 265 -5.71 11.60 12.75
CA ASP A 265 -4.48 10.89 13.09
C ASP A 265 -4.66 9.39 12.87
N PHE A 266 -3.58 8.67 12.58
CA PHE A 266 -3.64 7.21 12.46
C PHE A 266 -3.84 6.57 13.82
N ARG A 267 -4.57 5.44 13.80
CA ARG A 267 -4.87 4.68 14.99
C ARG A 267 -4.66 3.18 14.76
N SER A 268 -4.33 2.46 15.82
CA SER A 268 -4.39 1.00 15.82
C SER A 268 -5.78 0.52 15.39
N LEU A 269 -5.85 -0.58 14.65
CA LEU A 269 -7.09 -1.12 14.08
C LEU A 269 -8.17 -1.33 15.15
N GLY A 270 -9.34 -0.77 14.90
CA GLY A 270 -10.48 -0.79 15.80
C GLY A 270 -10.55 0.39 16.79
N HIS A 271 -9.59 1.32 16.72
CA HIS A 271 -9.55 2.54 17.54
C HIS A 271 -9.78 3.82 16.74
N GLY A 272 -10.02 3.72 15.44
CA GLY A 272 -10.38 4.83 14.54
C GLY A 272 -11.84 4.83 14.15
N ASP A 273 -12.13 5.48 13.03
CA ASP A 273 -13.51 5.69 12.53
C ASP A 273 -13.80 4.86 11.26
N ILE A 274 -12.86 4.02 10.80
CA ILE A 274 -13.06 3.17 9.61
C ILE A 274 -14.03 2.02 9.92
N ASN A 275 -15.05 1.86 9.08
CA ASN A 275 -15.98 0.73 9.15
C ASN A 275 -15.40 -0.49 8.42
N PHE A 276 -14.60 -1.28 9.11
CA PHE A 276 -13.97 -2.46 8.55
C PHE A 276 -14.95 -3.57 8.18
N GLU A 277 -16.11 -3.66 8.81
CA GLU A 277 -17.13 -4.66 8.46
C GLU A 277 -17.62 -4.44 7.01
N GLU A 278 -17.93 -3.20 6.65
CA GLU A 278 -18.33 -2.86 5.28
C GLU A 278 -17.20 -3.07 4.25
N ILE A 279 -15.94 -2.85 4.66
CA ILE A 279 -14.77 -3.17 3.83
C ILE A 279 -14.72 -4.67 3.54
N ILE A 280 -14.90 -5.53 4.55
CA ILE A 280 -14.90 -6.99 4.36
C ILE A 280 -16.05 -7.43 3.45
N VAL A 281 -17.25 -6.85 3.62
CA VAL A 281 -18.39 -7.10 2.70
C VAL A 281 -17.99 -6.74 1.26
N ALA A 282 -17.46 -5.54 1.05
CA ALA A 282 -17.07 -5.09 -0.29
C ALA A 282 -15.94 -5.94 -0.90
N LEU A 283 -14.94 -6.35 -0.11
CA LEU A 283 -13.88 -7.27 -0.56
C LEU A 283 -14.43 -8.64 -0.93
N ASN A 284 -15.47 -9.10 -0.24
CA ASN A 284 -16.19 -10.32 -0.61
C ASN A 284 -16.97 -10.15 -1.92
N ASP A 285 -17.65 -9.01 -2.11
CA ASP A 285 -18.42 -8.69 -3.33
C ASP A 285 -17.53 -8.71 -4.58
N VAL A 286 -16.29 -8.22 -4.47
CA VAL A 286 -15.31 -8.21 -5.58
C VAL A 286 -14.42 -9.47 -5.61
N ASN A 287 -14.71 -10.46 -4.77
CA ASN A 287 -13.97 -11.73 -4.69
C ASN A 287 -12.44 -11.55 -4.45
N TYR A 288 -12.05 -10.60 -3.64
CA TYR A 288 -10.64 -10.42 -3.27
C TYR A 288 -10.15 -11.62 -2.42
N GLN A 289 -9.05 -12.25 -2.83
CA GLN A 289 -8.48 -13.43 -2.17
C GLN A 289 -7.06 -13.23 -1.65
N GLY A 290 -6.50 -12.03 -1.83
CA GLY A 290 -5.16 -11.67 -1.35
C GLY A 290 -5.09 -11.53 0.17
N PRO A 291 -3.89 -11.27 0.72
CA PRO A 291 -3.72 -11.04 2.15
C PRO A 291 -4.39 -9.73 2.60
N LEU A 292 -4.76 -9.70 3.88
CA LEU A 292 -5.09 -8.48 4.61
C LEU A 292 -3.82 -8.07 5.38
N SER A 293 -3.13 -7.04 4.90
CA SER A 293 -1.84 -6.61 5.43
C SER A 293 -2.05 -5.49 6.43
N VAL A 294 -1.77 -5.74 7.71
CA VAL A 294 -1.86 -4.71 8.73
C VAL A 294 -0.69 -3.73 8.55
N GLU A 295 -1.00 -2.51 8.21
CA GLU A 295 -0.08 -1.39 8.29
C GLU A 295 -0.37 -0.63 9.58
N TRP A 296 0.46 -0.91 10.60
CA TRP A 296 0.21 -0.39 11.93
C TRP A 296 0.92 0.95 12.13
N GLU A 297 0.13 1.99 12.39
CA GLU A 297 0.61 3.32 12.79
C GLU A 297 -0.30 3.89 13.87
N ASP A 298 0.24 4.19 15.03
CA ASP A 298 -0.45 4.90 16.11
C ASP A 298 0.57 5.59 17.03
N SER A 299 0.57 6.91 17.06
CA SER A 299 1.48 7.69 17.90
C SER A 299 1.17 7.63 19.40
N ARG A 300 0.03 7.05 19.77
CA ARG A 300 -0.48 7.01 21.16
C ARG A 300 -0.52 5.61 21.76
N MET A 301 0.00 4.61 21.05
CA MET A 301 0.01 3.22 21.48
C MET A 301 1.39 2.60 21.30
N ASP A 302 1.76 1.68 22.19
CA ASP A 302 2.95 0.85 21.97
C ASP A 302 2.78 -0.03 20.73
N ARG A 303 3.78 -0.01 19.84
CA ARG A 303 3.66 -0.67 18.53
C ARG A 303 3.54 -2.21 18.62
N GLU A 304 4.18 -2.84 19.62
CA GLU A 304 4.09 -4.31 19.76
C GLU A 304 2.72 -4.71 20.30
N HIS A 305 2.20 -3.95 21.26
CA HIS A 305 0.84 -4.12 21.75
C HIS A 305 -0.16 -3.95 20.61
N GLY A 306 -0.10 -2.82 19.90
CA GLY A 306 -1.06 -2.49 18.83
C GLY A 306 -0.97 -3.44 17.64
N ALA A 307 0.23 -3.81 17.18
CA ALA A 307 0.37 -4.76 16.07
C ALA A 307 -0.18 -6.16 16.42
N LYS A 308 -0.05 -6.62 17.68
CA LYS A 308 -0.65 -7.87 18.14
C LYS A 308 -2.17 -7.79 18.20
N GLU A 309 -2.70 -6.71 18.77
CA GLU A 309 -4.15 -6.45 18.83
C GLU A 309 -4.76 -6.34 17.44
N ALA A 310 -4.12 -5.61 16.52
CA ALA A 310 -4.56 -5.44 15.15
C ALA A 310 -4.65 -6.78 14.38
N CYS A 311 -3.71 -7.69 14.58
CA CYS A 311 -3.79 -9.04 14.01
C CYS A 311 -5.05 -9.78 14.48
N ALA A 312 -5.33 -9.74 15.79
CA ALA A 312 -6.51 -10.38 16.36
C ALA A 312 -7.81 -9.74 15.86
N PHE A 313 -7.82 -8.41 15.73
CA PHE A 313 -8.94 -7.66 15.19
C PHE A 313 -9.26 -8.09 13.75
N VAL A 314 -8.28 -8.09 12.85
CA VAL A 314 -8.49 -8.50 11.44
C VAL A 314 -9.01 -9.93 11.36
N ARG A 315 -8.46 -10.85 12.13
CA ARG A 315 -8.95 -12.25 12.15
C ARG A 315 -10.39 -12.36 12.59
N LYS A 316 -10.83 -11.52 13.52
CA LYS A 316 -12.22 -11.50 14.02
C LYS A 316 -13.22 -11.01 12.97
N ILE A 317 -12.81 -10.04 12.15
CA ILE A 317 -13.70 -9.41 11.18
C ILE A 317 -13.65 -10.02 9.78
N ASP A 318 -12.66 -10.87 9.44
CA ASP A 318 -12.56 -11.52 8.12
C ASP A 318 -13.57 -12.69 8.02
N PHE A 319 -14.84 -12.35 7.90
CA PHE A 319 -15.92 -13.31 7.69
C PHE A 319 -16.17 -13.58 6.20
N LYS A 320 -16.74 -14.74 5.91
CA LYS A 320 -17.17 -15.11 4.56
C LYS A 320 -18.65 -14.81 4.36
N PRO A 321 -19.07 -14.54 3.11
CA PRO A 321 -20.50 -14.48 2.80
C PRO A 321 -21.15 -15.83 3.07
N SER A 322 -22.48 -15.83 3.29
CA SER A 322 -23.25 -17.06 3.41
C SER A 322 -23.12 -17.91 2.16
N ALA A 323 -22.86 -19.19 2.33
CA ALA A 323 -22.83 -20.17 1.23
C ALA A 323 -24.21 -20.54 0.72
N ARG A 324 -25.30 -20.20 1.46
CA ARG A 324 -26.68 -20.51 1.12
C ARG A 324 -27.55 -19.26 1.36
N ALA A 325 -28.54 -19.06 0.50
CA ALA A 325 -29.61 -18.11 0.77
C ALA A 325 -30.35 -18.53 2.07
N PHE A 326 -30.72 -17.53 2.88
CA PHE A 326 -31.39 -17.84 4.18
C PHE A 326 -32.72 -18.55 4.01
N ASP A 327 -33.35 -18.39 2.84
CA ASP A 327 -34.64 -18.99 2.43
C ASP A 327 -34.50 -20.20 1.52
N ALA A 328 -33.30 -20.72 1.30
CA ALA A 328 -33.04 -21.91 0.43
C ALA A 328 -33.84 -23.15 0.83
N SER A 329 -34.28 -23.24 2.10
CA SER A 329 -35.13 -24.31 2.57
C SER A 329 -36.57 -24.27 1.97
N PHE A 330 -36.98 -23.15 1.39
CA PHE A 330 -38.28 -22.97 0.74
C PHE A 330 -38.24 -23.24 -0.77
N ASP A 331 -37.05 -23.41 -1.37
CA ASP A 331 -36.89 -23.77 -2.78
C ASP A 331 -37.32 -25.23 -3.02
N LYS A 332 -38.56 -25.39 -3.53
CA LYS A 332 -39.17 -26.70 -3.80
C LYS A 332 -38.52 -27.50 -4.95
N LYS A 333 -37.43 -27.02 -5.56
CA LYS A 333 -36.82 -27.65 -6.75
C LYS A 333 -35.84 -28.79 -6.49
N GLU A 334 -35.40 -29.04 -5.26
CA GLU A 334 -34.44 -30.09 -4.94
C GLU A 334 -35.03 -31.35 -4.25
N GLN A 335 -36.35 -31.47 -4.14
CA GLN A 335 -36.98 -32.66 -3.56
C GLN A 335 -37.49 -33.67 -4.60
N LYS A 336 -36.92 -33.67 -5.81
CA LYS A 336 -37.18 -34.75 -6.78
C LYS A 336 -35.86 -35.21 -7.40
N LYS A 337 -35.14 -36.08 -6.72
CA LYS A 337 -34.48 -37.26 -7.29
C LYS A 337 -34.03 -38.20 -6.18
#